data_e069ddbbcd27ecc5318275da5d2835b8
#
_entry.id   e069ddbbcd27ecc5318275da5d2835b8
#
_cell.length_a   1.000
_cell.length_b   1.000
_cell.length_c   1.000
_cell.angle_alpha   90.00
_cell.angle_beta   90.00
_cell.angle_gamma   90.00
#
_symmetry.space_group_name_H-M   'P 1'
#
loop_
_entity.id
_entity.type
_entity.pdbx_description
1 polymer ?
#
loop_
_entity_poly.entity_id
_entity_poly.type
_entity_poly.pdbx_seq_one_letter_code
_entity_poly.pdbx_strand_id
1 'polypeptide(L)'
;FLVEEGGEAARPGQFHHDPGRHVIHDHVVFTFETGVRVTYNDVRRFGFMDLMPEADVEHSRHFAGLGIEPLSNEFHADALDRLFAGRAAPLKAALLDQKLIAGLGNIYVCEALNRSGLSPTRAAGSIAGPGKAAVRDRLAGAIRDVLSEAVAAGGSSISDHARTDGSLG
;
A
#
# COMPACT_ATOMS: atom_id res chain seq x y z
N PHE A 1 10.51 -7.42 8.10
CA PHE A 1 11.18 -8.73 8.23
C PHE A 1 12.69 -8.58 8.03
N LEU A 2 13.46 -9.42 8.71
CA LEU A 2 14.90 -9.60 8.50
C LEU A 2 15.12 -11.03 7.99
N VAL A 3 15.92 -11.20 6.95
CA VAL A 3 16.29 -12.50 6.40
C VAL A 3 17.78 -12.71 6.65
N GLU A 4 18.16 -13.80 7.27
CA GLU A 4 19.54 -14.17 7.55
C GLU A 4 19.84 -15.50 6.83
N GLU A 5 20.83 -15.48 5.94
CA GLU A 5 21.33 -16.65 5.22
C GLU A 5 22.86 -16.71 5.37
N GLY A 6 23.39 -17.87 5.79
CA GLY A 6 24.83 -18.05 5.95
C GLY A 6 25.49 -17.12 6.98
N GLY A 7 24.73 -16.51 7.89
CA GLY A 7 25.24 -15.57 8.90
C GLY A 7 25.23 -14.10 8.45
N GLU A 8 24.85 -13.81 7.22
CA GLU A 8 24.61 -12.45 6.74
C GLU A 8 23.14 -12.09 6.85
N ALA A 9 22.83 -10.93 7.41
CA ALA A 9 21.47 -10.41 7.51
C ALA A 9 21.16 -9.55 6.28
N ALA A 10 20.12 -9.91 5.53
CA ALA A 10 19.59 -9.11 4.44
C ALA A 10 18.18 -8.63 4.76
N ARG A 11 17.84 -7.43 4.30
CA ARG A 11 16.48 -6.90 4.35
C ARG A 11 15.88 -6.94 2.95
N PRO A 12 14.65 -7.42 2.78
CA PRO A 12 13.95 -7.26 1.52
C PRO A 12 13.76 -5.76 1.21
N GLY A 13 14.15 -5.33 0.01
CA GLY A 13 14.04 -3.93 -0.43
C GLY A 13 15.35 -3.14 -0.32
N GLN A 14 15.39 -1.99 -1.01
CA GLN A 14 16.57 -1.11 -1.09
C GLN A 14 16.59 -0.04 0.00
N PHE A 15 16.25 -0.37 1.24
CA PHE A 15 16.29 0.58 2.34
C PHE A 15 17.72 0.82 2.82
N HIS A 16 18.23 2.02 2.60
CA HIS A 16 19.61 2.42 2.92
C HIS A 16 19.86 2.81 4.37
N HIS A 17 18.82 2.89 5.22
CA HIS A 17 18.98 3.18 6.63
C HIS A 17 18.97 1.90 7.46
N ASP A 18 20.07 1.67 8.19
CA ASP A 18 20.12 0.70 9.26
C ASP A 18 19.64 1.37 10.56
N PRO A 19 18.36 1.24 10.96
CA PRO A 19 17.87 1.81 12.21
C PRO A 19 18.37 1.05 13.45
N GLY A 20 19.43 0.23 13.33
CA GLY A 20 19.87 -0.67 14.38
C GLY A 20 18.81 -1.74 14.67
N ARG A 21 19.20 -3.01 14.67
CA ARG A 21 18.30 -4.09 15.08
C ARG A 21 18.08 -3.99 16.59
N HIS A 22 16.92 -3.54 17.02
CA HIS A 22 16.51 -3.68 18.41
C HIS A 22 15.87 -5.06 18.60
N VAL A 23 16.68 -6.01 19.07
CA VAL A 23 16.28 -7.42 19.30
C VAL A 23 15.05 -7.54 20.20
N ILE A 24 14.80 -6.57 21.07
CA ILE A 24 13.61 -6.53 21.95
C ILE A 24 12.29 -6.45 21.17
N HIS A 25 12.33 -6.13 19.88
CA HIS A 25 11.18 -6.06 18.99
C HIS A 25 11.09 -7.24 18.03
N ASP A 26 11.94 -8.26 18.20
CA ASP A 26 11.86 -9.53 17.49
C ASP A 26 10.74 -10.37 18.13
N HIS A 27 9.61 -10.49 17.46
CA HIS A 27 8.44 -11.16 18.02
C HIS A 27 8.27 -12.59 17.56
N VAL A 28 8.66 -12.90 16.31
CA VAL A 28 8.58 -14.25 15.76
C VAL A 28 9.84 -14.51 14.92
N VAL A 29 10.39 -15.72 15.05
CA VAL A 29 11.51 -16.19 14.23
C VAL A 29 11.11 -17.49 13.55
N PHE A 30 11.18 -17.51 12.23
CA PHE A 30 11.02 -18.71 11.41
C PHE A 30 12.41 -19.23 11.06
N THR A 31 12.67 -20.49 11.32
CA THR A 31 13.91 -21.17 10.93
C THR A 31 13.57 -22.26 9.94
N PHE A 32 14.17 -22.18 8.76
CA PHE A 32 13.98 -23.15 7.68
C PHE A 32 15.04 -24.24 7.73
N GLU A 33 14.76 -25.40 7.16
CA GLU A 33 15.71 -26.53 7.08
C GLU A 33 16.99 -26.18 6.32
N THR A 34 16.94 -25.19 5.42
CA THR A 34 18.08 -24.64 4.69
C THR A 34 19.03 -23.82 5.58
N GLY A 35 18.67 -23.58 6.85
CA GLY A 35 19.41 -22.69 7.75
C GLY A 35 19.02 -21.20 7.61
N VAL A 36 18.17 -20.85 6.64
CA VAL A 36 17.63 -19.50 6.52
C VAL A 36 16.75 -19.17 7.70
N ARG A 37 16.89 -17.97 8.25
CA ARG A 37 16.06 -17.44 9.34
C ARG A 37 15.35 -16.17 8.88
N VAL A 38 14.06 -16.10 9.12
CA VAL A 38 13.23 -14.92 8.86
C VAL A 38 12.69 -14.43 10.19
N THR A 39 13.09 -13.22 10.59
CA THR A 39 12.67 -12.59 11.85
C THR A 39 11.62 -11.51 11.58
N TYR A 40 10.48 -11.61 12.24
CA TYR A 40 9.48 -10.56 12.29
C TYR A 40 9.80 -9.61 13.43
N ASN A 41 10.29 -8.41 13.06
CA ASN A 41 10.60 -7.32 13.98
C ASN A 41 9.55 -6.21 13.80
N ASP A 42 8.84 -5.84 14.87
CA ASP A 42 7.79 -4.82 14.85
C ASP A 42 7.86 -3.94 16.09
N VAL A 43 8.56 -2.82 15.94
CA VAL A 43 8.74 -1.81 16.99
C VAL A 43 7.41 -1.21 17.46
N ARG A 44 6.47 -1.01 16.54
CA ARG A 44 5.20 -0.34 16.80
C ARG A 44 4.08 -1.28 17.23
N ARG A 45 4.27 -2.59 17.06
CA ARG A 45 3.29 -3.64 17.34
C ARG A 45 1.93 -3.43 16.63
N PHE A 46 1.97 -2.92 15.41
CA PHE A 46 0.77 -2.73 14.58
C PHE A 46 0.48 -3.93 13.69
N GLY A 47 1.49 -4.75 13.44
CA GLY A 47 1.31 -5.97 12.67
C GLY A 47 0.66 -7.08 13.50
N PHE A 48 0.14 -8.06 12.77
CA PHE A 48 -0.38 -9.29 13.34
C PHE A 48 0.01 -10.47 12.45
N MET A 49 -0.05 -11.67 13.01
CA MET A 49 0.07 -12.93 12.28
C MET A 49 -1.13 -13.79 12.61
N ASP A 50 -1.63 -14.48 11.61
CA ASP A 50 -2.69 -15.47 11.75
C ASP A 50 -2.31 -16.71 10.94
N LEU A 51 -2.77 -17.88 11.39
CA LEU A 51 -2.53 -19.16 10.71
C LEU A 51 -3.89 -19.77 10.36
N MET A 52 -4.09 -20.07 9.09
CA MET A 52 -5.31 -20.66 8.60
C MET A 52 -5.02 -21.57 7.40
N PRO A 53 -5.90 -22.52 7.09
CA PRO A 53 -5.83 -23.28 5.85
C PRO A 53 -5.87 -22.36 4.63
N GLU A 54 -5.10 -22.68 3.60
CA GLU A 54 -5.04 -21.88 2.36
C GLU A 54 -6.43 -21.67 1.75
N ALA A 55 -7.28 -22.69 1.78
CA ALA A 55 -8.65 -22.62 1.26
C ALA A 55 -9.54 -21.59 1.98
N ASP A 56 -9.20 -21.20 3.21
CA ASP A 56 -9.98 -20.27 4.03
C ASP A 56 -9.47 -18.84 3.93
N VAL A 57 -8.31 -18.59 3.31
CA VAL A 57 -7.63 -17.28 3.28
C VAL A 57 -8.54 -16.20 2.71
N GLU A 58 -9.11 -16.41 1.52
CA GLU A 58 -9.95 -15.42 0.84
C GLU A 58 -11.24 -15.10 1.61
N HIS A 59 -11.74 -16.06 2.38
CA HIS A 59 -12.96 -15.93 3.17
C HIS A 59 -12.71 -15.48 4.61
N SER A 60 -11.45 -15.32 4.97
CA SER A 60 -11.08 -14.90 6.32
C SER A 60 -11.53 -13.47 6.61
N ARG A 61 -11.69 -13.15 7.89
CA ARG A 61 -12.02 -11.79 8.35
C ARG A 61 -11.02 -10.72 7.88
N HIS A 62 -9.82 -11.13 7.46
CA HIS A 62 -8.75 -10.24 7.03
C HIS A 62 -8.88 -9.85 5.56
N PHE A 63 -9.46 -10.73 4.72
CA PHE A 63 -9.59 -10.54 3.28
C PHE A 63 -11.03 -10.40 2.81
N ALA A 64 -11.99 -10.99 3.54
CA ALA A 64 -13.40 -10.88 3.19
C ALA A 64 -13.85 -9.42 3.16
N GLY A 65 -14.36 -8.97 2.01
CA GLY A 65 -14.87 -7.62 1.83
C GLY A 65 -13.82 -6.56 1.52
N LEU A 66 -12.59 -6.95 1.19
CA LEU A 66 -11.64 -6.04 0.56
C LEU A 66 -12.13 -5.62 -0.83
N GLY A 67 -11.87 -4.38 -1.18
CA GLY A 67 -12.21 -3.80 -2.47
C GLY A 67 -11.24 -4.20 -3.59
N ILE A 68 -11.30 -3.47 -4.70
CA ILE A 68 -10.48 -3.71 -5.89
C ILE A 68 -9.02 -3.41 -5.59
N GLU A 69 -8.12 -4.31 -5.98
CA GLU A 69 -6.68 -4.09 -5.93
C GLU A 69 -6.22 -3.10 -7.00
N PRO A 70 -5.50 -2.02 -6.66
CA PRO A 70 -5.11 -0.96 -7.60
C PRO A 70 -4.19 -1.42 -8.74
N LEU A 71 -3.41 -2.48 -8.53
CA LEU A 71 -2.52 -3.02 -9.56
C LEU A 71 -3.18 -4.14 -10.39
N SER A 72 -4.40 -4.55 -10.06
CA SER A 72 -5.15 -5.52 -10.84
C SER A 72 -5.71 -4.92 -12.14
N ASN A 73 -6.10 -5.77 -13.09
CA ASN A 73 -6.74 -5.34 -14.33
C ASN A 73 -8.15 -4.76 -14.12
N GLU A 74 -8.76 -5.02 -12.97
CA GLU A 74 -10.09 -4.51 -12.63
C GLU A 74 -10.08 -3.05 -12.23
N PHE A 75 -8.93 -2.51 -11.85
CA PHE A 75 -8.79 -1.12 -11.43
C PHE A 75 -8.58 -0.20 -12.64
N HIS A 76 -9.62 0.46 -13.09
CA HIS A 76 -9.64 1.40 -14.22
C HIS A 76 -10.69 2.50 -14.01
N ALA A 77 -10.76 3.48 -14.92
CA ALA A 77 -11.62 4.65 -14.79
C ALA A 77 -13.10 4.32 -14.55
N ASP A 78 -13.64 3.28 -15.23
CA ASP A 78 -15.04 2.89 -15.05
C ASP A 78 -15.28 2.22 -13.69
N ALA A 79 -14.27 1.55 -13.13
CA ALA A 79 -14.35 1.04 -11.76
C ALA A 79 -14.47 2.21 -10.77
N LEU A 80 -13.66 3.26 -10.92
CA LEU A 80 -13.76 4.47 -10.11
C LEU A 80 -15.11 5.17 -10.28
N ASP A 81 -15.68 5.14 -11.48
CA ASP A 81 -17.02 5.68 -11.72
C ASP A 81 -18.07 4.99 -10.85
N ARG A 82 -18.10 3.65 -10.93
CA ARG A 82 -19.04 2.83 -10.13
C ARG A 82 -18.84 2.99 -8.63
N LEU A 83 -17.56 2.98 -8.19
CA LEU A 83 -17.23 3.05 -6.76
C LEU A 83 -17.60 4.41 -6.15
N PHE A 84 -17.49 5.50 -6.91
CA PHE A 84 -17.67 6.84 -6.36
C PHE A 84 -19.02 7.49 -6.71
N ALA A 85 -19.83 6.89 -7.57
CA ALA A 85 -21.13 7.41 -7.94
C ALA A 85 -21.98 7.73 -6.69
N GLY A 86 -22.46 8.97 -6.62
CA GLY A 86 -23.32 9.44 -5.52
C GLY A 86 -22.64 9.62 -4.16
N ARG A 87 -21.32 9.39 -4.03
CA ARG A 87 -20.63 9.50 -2.72
C ARG A 87 -20.32 10.96 -2.39
N ALA A 88 -20.89 11.42 -1.27
CA ALA A 88 -20.61 12.74 -0.70
C ALA A 88 -19.30 12.79 0.13
N ALA A 89 -18.78 11.63 0.56
CA ALA A 89 -17.54 11.55 1.32
C ALA A 89 -16.38 12.22 0.58
N PRO A 90 -15.39 12.81 1.30
CA PRO A 90 -14.18 13.33 0.71
C PRO A 90 -13.45 12.28 -0.13
N LEU A 91 -12.91 12.69 -1.28
CA LEU A 91 -12.23 11.79 -2.24
C LEU A 91 -11.09 11.02 -1.56
N LYS A 92 -10.30 11.69 -0.72
CA LYS A 92 -9.24 11.04 0.05
C LYS A 92 -9.79 9.94 0.96
N ALA A 93 -10.90 10.20 1.65
CA ALA A 93 -11.51 9.22 2.54
C ALA A 93 -12.04 8.00 1.77
N ALA A 94 -12.64 8.24 0.59
CA ALA A 94 -13.12 7.16 -0.27
C ALA A 94 -11.97 6.31 -0.83
N LEU A 95 -10.83 6.92 -1.16
CA LEU A 95 -9.61 6.22 -1.62
C LEU A 95 -8.95 5.38 -0.51
N LEU A 96 -9.10 5.80 0.74
CA LEU A 96 -8.57 5.08 1.93
C LEU A 96 -9.49 3.95 2.41
N ASP A 97 -10.73 3.90 1.92
CA ASP A 97 -11.68 2.86 2.31
C ASP A 97 -11.28 1.53 1.67
N GLN A 98 -10.72 0.64 2.50
CA GLN A 98 -10.23 -0.68 2.05
C GLN A 98 -11.33 -1.58 1.46
N LYS A 99 -12.60 -1.26 1.72
CA LYS A 99 -13.74 -1.96 1.10
C LYS A 99 -14.03 -1.49 -0.33
N LEU A 100 -13.49 -0.35 -0.72
CA LEU A 100 -13.59 0.18 -2.07
C LEU A 100 -12.34 -0.14 -2.88
N ILE A 101 -11.17 0.17 -2.31
CA ILE A 101 -9.86 0.00 -2.94
C ILE A 101 -8.91 -0.56 -1.89
N ALA A 102 -8.49 -1.81 -2.09
CA ALA A 102 -7.61 -2.50 -1.16
C ALA A 102 -6.16 -2.02 -1.28
N GLY A 103 -5.44 -1.98 -0.15
CA GLY A 103 -4.00 -1.75 -0.12
C GLY A 103 -3.54 -0.30 -0.27
N LEU A 104 -4.43 0.67 -0.54
CA LEU A 104 -4.06 2.08 -0.58
C LEU A 104 -3.93 2.66 0.83
N GLY A 105 -2.72 3.18 1.13
CA GLY A 105 -2.43 3.89 2.38
C GLY A 105 -2.32 5.40 2.19
N ASN A 106 -2.21 6.13 3.32
CA ASN A 106 -2.24 7.59 3.33
C ASN A 106 -1.15 8.23 2.47
N ILE A 107 0.07 7.68 2.45
CA ILE A 107 1.20 8.21 1.69
C ILE A 107 0.87 8.21 0.20
N TYR A 108 0.52 7.06 -0.33
CA TYR A 108 0.26 6.86 -1.76
C TYR A 108 -1.01 7.55 -2.23
N VAL A 109 -2.05 7.64 -1.38
CA VAL A 109 -3.26 8.42 -1.70
C VAL A 109 -2.94 9.90 -1.82
N CYS A 110 -2.15 10.48 -0.90
CA CYS A 110 -1.77 11.89 -0.99
C CYS A 110 -0.95 12.18 -2.25
N GLU A 111 0.00 11.31 -2.57
CA GLU A 111 0.85 11.46 -3.74
C GLU A 111 0.05 11.35 -5.05
N ALA A 112 -0.82 10.35 -5.16
CA ALA A 112 -1.68 10.16 -6.33
C ALA A 112 -2.66 11.35 -6.54
N LEU A 113 -3.24 11.89 -5.46
CA LEU A 113 -4.09 13.06 -5.53
C LEU A 113 -3.31 14.31 -5.98
N ASN A 114 -2.09 14.49 -5.50
CA ASN A 114 -1.20 15.57 -5.91
C ASN A 114 -0.87 15.47 -7.39
N ARG A 115 -0.38 14.32 -7.88
CA ARG A 115 -0.05 14.07 -9.29
C ARG A 115 -1.24 14.25 -10.23
N SER A 116 -2.44 13.88 -9.77
CA SER A 116 -3.66 14.05 -10.55
C SER A 116 -4.29 15.45 -10.43
N GLY A 117 -3.74 16.36 -9.60
CA GLY A 117 -4.26 17.71 -9.39
C GLY A 117 -5.66 17.73 -8.77
N LEU A 118 -5.96 16.78 -7.89
CA LEU A 118 -7.28 16.63 -7.29
C LEU A 118 -7.27 17.00 -5.81
N SER A 119 -8.20 17.87 -5.40
CA SER A 119 -8.35 18.21 -3.98
C SER A 119 -8.77 16.98 -3.16
N PRO A 120 -8.11 16.68 -2.04
CA PRO A 120 -8.45 15.57 -1.16
C PRO A 120 -9.83 15.71 -0.50
N THR A 121 -10.31 16.94 -0.33
CA THR A 121 -11.58 17.27 0.35
C THR A 121 -12.78 17.33 -0.57
N ARG A 122 -12.56 17.28 -1.90
CA ARG A 122 -13.69 17.25 -2.84
C ARG A 122 -14.54 16.00 -2.65
N ALA A 123 -15.83 16.07 -2.91
CA ALA A 123 -16.68 14.88 -2.85
C ALA A 123 -16.24 13.83 -3.86
N ALA A 124 -16.16 12.56 -3.46
CA ALA A 124 -15.75 11.46 -4.35
C ALA A 124 -16.66 11.36 -5.59
N GLY A 125 -17.97 11.52 -5.42
CA GLY A 125 -18.94 11.53 -6.50
C GLY A 125 -18.73 12.65 -7.52
N SER A 126 -17.96 13.70 -7.20
CA SER A 126 -17.69 14.80 -8.12
C SER A 126 -16.80 14.41 -9.32
N ILE A 127 -16.14 13.27 -9.27
CA ILE A 127 -15.36 12.70 -10.40
C ILE A 127 -16.10 11.58 -11.12
N ALA A 128 -17.29 11.20 -10.64
CA ALA A 128 -18.14 10.20 -11.28
C ALA A 128 -19.09 10.85 -12.31
N GLY A 129 -19.64 10.03 -13.18
CA GLY A 129 -20.65 10.41 -14.18
C GLY A 129 -20.08 10.87 -15.53
N PRO A 130 -20.97 11.28 -16.44
CA PRO A 130 -20.64 11.68 -17.80
C PRO A 130 -19.65 12.85 -17.84
N GLY A 131 -18.73 12.82 -18.81
CA GLY A 131 -17.74 13.88 -19.03
C GLY A 131 -16.57 13.88 -18.02
N LYS A 132 -16.50 12.92 -17.10
CA LYS A 132 -15.44 12.84 -16.09
C LYS A 132 -14.42 11.71 -16.35
N ALA A 133 -14.50 10.99 -17.45
CA ALA A 133 -13.60 9.88 -17.76
C ALA A 133 -12.13 10.29 -17.70
N ALA A 134 -11.73 11.38 -18.35
CA ALA A 134 -10.34 11.85 -18.33
C ALA A 134 -9.79 12.16 -16.92
N VAL A 135 -10.66 12.60 -16.00
CA VAL A 135 -10.24 12.84 -14.59
C VAL A 135 -10.00 11.52 -13.89
N ARG A 136 -10.88 10.54 -14.11
CA ARG A 136 -10.74 9.19 -13.53
C ARG A 136 -9.55 8.44 -14.10
N ASP A 137 -9.32 8.53 -15.42
CA ASP A 137 -8.15 7.93 -16.07
C ASP A 137 -6.85 8.48 -15.47
N ARG A 138 -6.76 9.80 -15.33
CA ARG A 138 -5.59 10.43 -14.71
C ARG A 138 -5.37 10.00 -13.27
N LEU A 139 -6.45 9.91 -12.46
CA LEU A 139 -6.36 9.44 -11.09
C LEU A 139 -5.95 7.96 -11.01
N ALA A 140 -6.57 7.09 -11.81
CA ALA A 140 -6.24 5.68 -11.85
C ALA A 140 -4.79 5.46 -12.30
N GLY A 141 -4.32 6.19 -13.32
CA GLY A 141 -2.94 6.19 -13.77
C GLY A 141 -1.99 6.61 -12.65
N ALA A 142 -2.25 7.75 -12.02
CA ALA A 142 -1.41 8.25 -10.92
C ALA A 142 -1.32 7.26 -9.74
N ILE A 143 -2.41 6.58 -9.39
CA ILE A 143 -2.40 5.55 -8.34
C ILE A 143 -1.51 4.37 -8.75
N ARG A 144 -1.63 3.86 -9.97
CA ARG A 144 -0.81 2.76 -10.47
C ARG A 144 0.66 3.14 -10.52
N ASP A 145 0.99 4.33 -11.02
CA ASP A 145 2.37 4.81 -11.14
C ASP A 145 3.03 4.90 -9.76
N VAL A 146 2.37 5.55 -8.79
CA VAL A 146 2.88 5.71 -7.43
C VAL A 146 3.13 4.34 -6.76
N LEU A 147 2.20 3.40 -6.91
CA LEU A 147 2.35 2.06 -6.34
C LEU A 147 3.43 1.25 -7.05
N SER A 148 3.52 1.33 -8.38
CA SER A 148 4.56 0.63 -9.15
C SER A 148 5.96 1.16 -8.81
N GLU A 149 6.12 2.47 -8.68
CA GLU A 149 7.36 3.10 -8.22
C GLU A 149 7.73 2.63 -6.80
N ALA A 150 6.75 2.57 -5.89
CA ALA A 150 6.96 2.10 -4.53
C ALA A 150 7.39 0.63 -4.47
N VAL A 151 6.78 -0.24 -5.28
CA VAL A 151 7.17 -1.66 -5.40
C VAL A 151 8.60 -1.76 -5.94
N ALA A 152 8.93 -1.02 -7.00
CA ALA A 152 10.27 -1.00 -7.59
C ALA A 152 11.34 -0.50 -6.61
N ALA A 153 10.99 0.45 -5.73
CA ALA A 153 11.87 0.97 -4.68
C ALA A 153 11.96 0.05 -3.44
N GLY A 154 11.16 -1.01 -3.36
CA GLY A 154 11.10 -1.91 -2.20
C GLY A 154 10.29 -1.35 -1.03
N GLY A 155 9.44 -0.37 -1.25
CA GLY A 155 8.58 0.28 -0.27
C GLY A 155 8.94 1.76 -0.03
N SER A 156 8.27 2.39 0.96
CA SER A 156 8.59 3.74 1.40
C SER A 156 8.74 3.79 2.92
N SER A 157 9.73 4.56 3.40
CA SER A 157 9.89 4.87 4.82
C SER A 157 9.43 6.31 5.10
N ILE A 158 8.83 6.54 6.26
CA ILE A 158 8.39 7.90 6.66
C ILE A 158 9.58 8.85 6.82
N SER A 159 10.78 8.29 7.08
CA SER A 159 12.03 9.04 7.20
C SER A 159 12.62 9.45 5.85
N ASP A 160 12.21 8.83 4.76
CA ASP A 160 12.84 8.93 3.44
C ASP A 160 11.92 9.58 2.40
N HIS A 161 11.10 10.54 2.81
CA HIS A 161 10.40 11.40 1.86
C HIS A 161 11.44 12.33 1.18
N ALA A 162 12.40 11.68 0.51
CA ALA A 162 13.24 12.36 -0.45
C ALA A 162 12.49 12.47 -1.77
N ARG A 163 12.53 13.63 -2.39
CA ARG A 163 12.10 13.79 -3.78
C ARG A 163 12.95 12.89 -4.67
N THR A 164 12.45 12.57 -5.86
CA THR A 164 13.17 11.77 -6.87
C THR A 164 14.57 12.31 -7.23
N ASP A 165 14.89 13.56 -6.88
CA ASP A 165 16.21 14.19 -7.00
C ASP A 165 17.10 14.02 -5.75
N GLY A 166 16.64 13.31 -4.72
CA GLY A 166 17.38 13.09 -3.48
C GLY A 166 17.30 14.22 -2.46
N SER A 167 16.58 15.31 -2.73
CA SER A 167 16.37 16.38 -1.77
C SER A 167 15.29 16.02 -0.75
N LEU A 168 15.52 16.36 0.52
CA LEU A 168 14.50 16.23 1.57
C LEU A 168 13.35 17.21 1.30
N GLY A 169 12.12 16.72 1.34
CA GLY A 169 10.91 17.51 1.15
C GLY A 169 10.53 18.33 2.38
#